data_7f77c779d54ad97f05c017151d69daa5
#
_entry.id   7f77c779d54ad97f05c017151d69daa5
#
_cell.length_a   1.000
_cell.length_b   1.000
_cell.length_c   1.000
_cell.angle_alpha   90.00
_cell.angle_beta   90.00
_cell.angle_gamma   90.00
#
_symmetry.space_group_name_H-M   'P 1'
#
loop_
_entity.id
_entity.type
_entity.pdbx_description
1 polymer ?
#
loop_
_entity_poly.entity_id
_entity_poly.type
_entity_poly.pdbx_seq_one_letter_code
_entity_poly.pdbx_strand_id
1 'polypeptide(L)'
;MSGGVGGGVSGLRLEPLGPQHGLALLAGQDEQLAREIIGGRWEPDALADFLDRAARWRADGPVREFAALEGGDPAGGTLVGGGGLHLLAPGLARGEAALNYWVLQGCRGRGLGHAIAALLVAQARADAGIARLVLRIAPGNAGSLAVARELGAQSTGAVERHPADGRRAVERWELGVR
;
A
#
# COMPACT_ATOMS: atom_id res chain seq x y z
N MET A 1 13.84 34.00 -10.60
CA MET A 1 12.61 33.33 -11.10
C MET A 1 12.86 31.86 -11.09
N SER A 2 12.36 31.20 -10.08
CA SER A 2 12.54 29.76 -9.89
C SER A 2 11.18 29.16 -9.58
N GLY A 3 10.56 28.54 -10.58
CA GLY A 3 9.30 27.86 -10.44
C GLY A 3 9.53 26.46 -9.91
N GLY A 4 9.31 26.25 -8.61
CA GLY A 4 9.22 24.94 -8.02
C GLY A 4 7.88 24.31 -8.38
N VAL A 5 7.86 23.36 -9.30
CA VAL A 5 6.69 22.53 -9.60
C VAL A 5 6.64 21.41 -8.56
N GLY A 6 6.08 21.71 -7.41
CA GLY A 6 5.60 20.70 -6.45
C GLY A 6 4.22 20.25 -6.88
N GLY A 7 4.12 19.33 -7.81
CA GLY A 7 2.87 18.68 -8.18
C GLY A 7 2.43 17.67 -7.10
N GLY A 8 2.06 18.16 -5.92
CA GLY A 8 1.35 17.34 -4.96
C GLY A 8 -0.01 16.96 -5.55
N VAL A 9 -0.38 15.68 -5.52
CA VAL A 9 -1.71 15.19 -5.89
C VAL A 9 -2.68 15.78 -4.86
N SER A 10 -3.25 16.94 -5.22
CA SER A 10 -4.14 17.71 -4.35
C SER A 10 -5.44 16.93 -4.16
N GLY A 11 -5.81 16.63 -2.91
CA GLY A 11 -7.05 15.94 -2.59
C GLY A 11 -6.98 14.43 -2.46
N LEU A 12 -5.78 13.83 -2.38
CA LEU A 12 -5.62 12.41 -2.04
C LEU A 12 -5.71 12.22 -0.51
N ARG A 13 -6.52 11.26 -0.07
CA ARG A 13 -6.65 10.88 1.33
C ARG A 13 -6.72 9.38 1.52
N LEU A 14 -6.39 8.91 2.72
CA LEU A 14 -6.60 7.53 3.15
C LEU A 14 -7.83 7.44 4.06
N GLU A 15 -8.60 6.39 3.88
CA GLU A 15 -9.64 5.98 4.83
C GLU A 15 -9.56 4.47 5.07
N PRO A 16 -10.13 3.94 6.17
CA PRO A 16 -10.17 2.50 6.39
C PRO A 16 -10.84 1.76 5.22
N LEU A 17 -10.19 0.69 4.75
CA LEU A 17 -10.73 -0.14 3.69
C LEU A 17 -11.96 -0.89 4.21
N GLY A 18 -13.04 -0.92 3.42
CA GLY A 18 -14.28 -1.56 3.81
C GLY A 18 -15.20 -1.89 2.62
N PRO A 19 -16.39 -2.45 2.91
CA PRO A 19 -17.34 -2.93 1.90
C PRO A 19 -17.74 -1.91 0.83
N GLN A 20 -17.76 -0.62 1.18
CA GLN A 20 -18.10 0.47 0.27
C GLN A 20 -17.16 0.57 -0.95
N HIS A 21 -15.95 -0.02 -0.85
CA HIS A 21 -14.94 0.00 -1.92
C HIS A 21 -15.04 -1.20 -2.87
N GLY A 22 -15.86 -2.20 -2.57
CA GLY A 22 -15.88 -3.50 -3.26
C GLY A 22 -16.15 -3.40 -4.75
N LEU A 23 -17.17 -2.65 -5.16
CA LEU A 23 -17.51 -2.49 -6.58
C LEU A 23 -16.37 -1.83 -7.39
N ALA A 24 -15.75 -0.78 -6.82
CA ALA A 24 -14.64 -0.10 -7.48
C ALA A 24 -13.39 -0.99 -7.58
N LEU A 25 -13.12 -1.81 -6.56
CA LEU A 25 -12.03 -2.80 -6.57
C LEU A 25 -12.26 -3.88 -7.64
N LEU A 26 -13.46 -4.46 -7.71
CA LEU A 26 -13.80 -5.46 -8.72
C LEU A 26 -13.67 -4.91 -10.14
N ALA A 27 -14.15 -3.69 -10.36
CA ALA A 27 -14.09 -3.04 -11.67
C ALA A 27 -12.67 -2.60 -12.08
N GLY A 28 -11.85 -2.17 -11.11
CA GLY A 28 -10.53 -1.60 -11.34
C GLY A 28 -9.36 -2.58 -11.23
N GLN A 29 -9.61 -3.84 -10.82
CA GLN A 29 -8.56 -4.84 -10.71
C GLN A 29 -8.09 -5.33 -12.08
N ASP A 30 -6.82 -5.65 -12.16
CA ASP A 30 -6.19 -6.30 -13.31
C ASP A 30 -5.26 -7.43 -12.87
N GLU A 31 -4.66 -8.13 -13.82
CA GLU A 31 -3.74 -9.24 -13.51
C GLU A 31 -2.47 -8.79 -12.77
N GLN A 32 -2.00 -7.57 -13.02
CA GLN A 32 -0.83 -7.05 -12.33
C GLN A 32 -1.16 -6.81 -10.85
N LEU A 33 -2.28 -6.14 -10.55
CA LEU A 33 -2.76 -5.93 -9.19
C LEU A 33 -2.98 -7.26 -8.47
N ALA A 34 -3.67 -8.19 -9.14
CA ALA A 34 -3.95 -9.51 -8.61
C ALA A 34 -2.66 -10.27 -8.25
N ARG A 35 -1.67 -10.28 -9.13
CA ARG A 35 -0.40 -10.97 -8.93
C ARG A 35 0.43 -10.36 -7.81
N GLU A 36 0.46 -9.04 -7.70
CA GLU A 36 1.34 -8.33 -6.77
C GLU A 36 0.79 -8.27 -5.34
N ILE A 37 -0.53 -8.25 -5.19
CA ILE A 37 -1.18 -8.05 -3.89
C ILE A 37 -1.73 -9.36 -3.31
N ILE A 38 -2.49 -10.12 -4.08
CA ILE A 38 -3.30 -11.24 -3.56
C ILE A 38 -2.97 -12.59 -4.19
N GLY A 39 -2.12 -12.63 -5.22
CA GLY A 39 -1.78 -13.86 -5.94
C GLY A 39 -2.80 -14.31 -6.98
N GLY A 40 -3.95 -13.64 -7.10
CA GLY A 40 -5.01 -13.91 -8.06
C GLY A 40 -6.04 -12.77 -8.10
N ARG A 41 -6.96 -12.79 -9.06
CA ARG A 41 -8.06 -11.81 -9.12
C ARG A 41 -9.07 -12.10 -8.02
N TRP A 42 -9.63 -11.04 -7.48
CA TRP A 42 -10.74 -11.16 -6.53
C TRP A 42 -11.99 -11.66 -7.21
N GLU A 43 -12.55 -12.74 -6.68
CA GLU A 43 -13.94 -13.11 -6.91
C GLU A 43 -14.86 -12.30 -5.99
N PRO A 44 -16.09 -11.98 -6.41
CA PRO A 44 -16.98 -11.09 -5.64
C PRO A 44 -17.17 -11.49 -4.19
N ASP A 45 -17.45 -12.76 -3.92
CA ASP A 45 -17.71 -13.26 -2.56
C ASP A 45 -16.42 -13.23 -1.69
N ALA A 46 -15.30 -13.63 -2.26
CA ALA A 46 -14.02 -13.60 -1.55
C ALA A 46 -13.59 -12.16 -1.21
N LEU A 47 -13.86 -11.20 -2.10
CA LEU A 47 -13.61 -9.79 -1.84
C LEU A 47 -14.55 -9.27 -0.75
N ALA A 48 -15.84 -9.59 -0.80
CA ALA A 48 -16.81 -9.17 0.22
C ALA A 48 -16.38 -9.66 1.61
N ASP A 49 -16.04 -10.94 1.74
CA ASP A 49 -15.52 -11.52 2.99
C ASP A 49 -14.24 -10.83 3.49
N PHE A 50 -13.35 -10.48 2.58
CA PHE A 50 -12.11 -9.76 2.94
C PHE A 50 -12.42 -8.35 3.44
N LEU A 51 -13.28 -7.61 2.74
CA LEU A 51 -13.65 -6.24 3.09
C LEU A 51 -14.43 -6.18 4.41
N ASP A 52 -15.27 -7.16 4.69
CA ASP A 52 -15.98 -7.28 5.96
C ASP A 52 -15.01 -7.55 7.13
N ARG A 53 -13.95 -8.31 6.90
CA ARG A 53 -12.87 -8.45 7.90
C ARG A 53 -12.08 -7.17 8.06
N ALA A 54 -11.71 -6.52 6.96
CA ALA A 54 -10.94 -5.27 6.97
C ALA A 54 -11.68 -4.16 7.74
N ALA A 55 -12.99 -4.05 7.57
CA ALA A 55 -13.83 -3.07 8.25
C ALA A 55 -13.85 -3.25 9.79
N ARG A 56 -13.48 -4.43 10.30
CA ARG A 56 -13.41 -4.71 11.75
C ARG A 56 -12.02 -4.47 12.34
N TRP A 57 -11.02 -4.19 11.52
CA TRP A 57 -9.68 -3.94 12.01
C TRP A 57 -9.59 -2.58 12.70
N ARG A 58 -8.89 -2.58 13.81
CA ARG A 58 -8.71 -1.36 14.59
C ARG A 58 -7.65 -0.46 13.96
N ALA A 59 -7.82 0.85 14.07
CA ALA A 59 -6.87 1.83 13.57
C ALA A 59 -5.47 1.70 14.22
N ASP A 60 -5.42 1.20 15.46
CA ASP A 60 -4.20 0.91 16.22
C ASP A 60 -3.84 -0.59 16.23
N GLY A 61 -4.56 -1.40 15.45
CA GLY A 61 -4.36 -2.86 15.37
C GLY A 61 -3.09 -3.25 14.60
N PRO A 62 -2.76 -4.56 14.63
CA PRO A 62 -1.56 -5.06 13.96
C PRO A 62 -1.70 -5.18 12.45
N VAL A 63 -2.92 -5.12 11.92
CA VAL A 63 -3.22 -5.13 10.48
C VAL A 63 -4.11 -3.93 10.19
N ARG A 64 -3.67 -3.09 9.27
CA ARG A 64 -4.36 -1.86 8.88
C ARG A 64 -4.38 -1.76 7.38
N GLU A 65 -5.56 -1.74 6.80
CA GLU A 65 -5.76 -1.59 5.36
C GLU A 65 -6.52 -0.31 5.07
N PHE A 66 -6.06 0.41 4.07
CA PHE A 66 -6.59 1.71 3.69
C PHE A 66 -6.98 1.72 2.22
N ALA A 67 -8.09 2.37 1.93
CA ALA A 67 -8.45 2.86 0.62
C ALA A 67 -7.85 4.25 0.41
N ALA A 68 -7.33 4.51 -0.78
CA ALA A 68 -6.89 5.83 -1.21
C ALA A 68 -7.93 6.43 -2.14
N LEU A 69 -8.48 7.56 -1.76
CA LEU A 69 -9.52 8.28 -2.47
C LEU A 69 -9.00 9.61 -2.99
N GLU A 70 -9.31 9.92 -4.24
CA GLU A 70 -8.98 11.20 -4.87
C GLU A 70 -10.23 12.05 -5.06
N GLY A 71 -10.12 13.35 -4.73
CA GLY A 71 -11.22 14.30 -4.86
C GLY A 71 -12.37 14.06 -3.88
N GLY A 72 -13.46 14.80 -4.11
CA GLY A 72 -14.68 14.69 -3.29
C GLY A 72 -14.68 15.51 -2.02
N ASP A 73 -15.89 15.76 -1.52
CA ASP A 73 -16.19 16.24 -0.19
C ASP A 73 -15.81 15.17 0.86
N PRO A 74 -15.66 15.46 2.16
CA PRO A 74 -15.30 14.46 3.18
C PRO A 74 -16.09 13.15 3.16
N ALA A 75 -17.27 13.13 2.55
CA ALA A 75 -18.14 11.97 2.41
C ALA A 75 -18.07 11.26 1.03
N GLY A 76 -17.23 11.74 0.10
CA GLY A 76 -17.13 11.19 -1.26
C GLY A 76 -15.69 11.14 -1.76
N GLY A 77 -15.50 10.61 -2.97
CA GLY A 77 -14.20 10.51 -3.64
C GLY A 77 -14.12 9.27 -4.52
N THR A 78 -13.21 9.28 -5.46
CA THR A 78 -12.97 8.15 -6.35
C THR A 78 -11.87 7.28 -5.80
N LEU A 79 -12.13 5.99 -5.66
CA LEU A 79 -11.09 5.02 -5.27
C LEU A 79 -10.04 4.96 -6.39
N VAL A 80 -8.80 5.22 -6.04
CA VAL A 80 -7.67 5.21 -6.99
C VAL A 80 -6.63 4.15 -6.63
N GLY A 81 -6.63 3.67 -5.40
CA GLY A 81 -5.68 2.71 -4.89
C GLY A 81 -5.87 2.46 -3.41
N GLY A 82 -4.84 2.00 -2.76
CA GLY A 82 -4.80 1.77 -1.33
C GLY A 82 -3.50 1.15 -0.87
N GLY A 83 -3.50 0.62 0.33
CA GLY A 83 -2.36 -0.09 0.90
C GLY A 83 -2.53 -0.34 2.38
N GLY A 84 -1.51 -0.94 2.99
CA GLY A 84 -1.61 -1.33 4.37
C GLY A 84 -0.31 -1.30 5.16
N LEU A 85 -0.47 -1.36 6.47
CA LEU A 85 0.60 -1.54 7.46
C LEU A 85 0.34 -2.82 8.24
N HIS A 86 1.25 -3.78 8.15
CA HIS A 86 1.11 -5.09 8.79
C HIS A 86 2.26 -5.31 9.78
N LEU A 87 1.95 -5.32 11.06
CA LEU A 87 2.93 -5.50 12.13
C LEU A 87 3.20 -6.96 12.45
N LEU A 88 2.36 -7.89 11.98
CA LEU A 88 2.48 -9.33 12.22
C LEU A 88 2.87 -10.12 10.97
N ALA A 89 3.37 -9.47 9.92
CA ALA A 89 3.82 -10.19 8.73
C ALA A 89 5.06 -11.06 9.04
N PRO A 90 5.18 -12.24 8.44
CA PRO A 90 6.34 -13.11 8.64
C PRO A 90 7.67 -12.42 8.35
N GLY A 91 8.71 -12.71 9.15
CA GLY A 91 10.05 -12.16 8.98
C GLY A 91 10.21 -10.70 9.42
N LEU A 92 9.24 -10.15 10.16
CA LEU A 92 9.38 -8.84 10.81
C LEU A 92 9.94 -8.98 12.22
N ALA A 93 10.82 -8.05 12.58
CA ALA A 93 11.29 -7.86 13.95
C ALA A 93 10.33 -6.94 14.71
N ARG A 94 10.51 -6.88 16.03
CA ARG A 94 9.76 -5.95 16.88
C ARG A 94 10.03 -4.50 16.46
N GLY A 95 8.97 -3.73 16.30
CA GLY A 95 9.04 -2.35 15.82
C GLY A 95 9.11 -2.22 14.30
N GLU A 96 9.02 -3.31 13.57
CA GLU A 96 8.88 -3.30 12.12
C GLU A 96 7.42 -3.47 11.69
N ALA A 97 7.05 -2.83 10.59
CA ALA A 97 5.79 -3.07 9.90
C ALA A 97 6.05 -3.26 8.40
N ALA A 98 5.39 -4.24 7.80
CA ALA A 98 5.37 -4.34 6.35
C ALA A 98 4.46 -3.26 5.78
N LEU A 99 4.96 -2.54 4.78
CA LEU A 99 4.19 -1.59 3.99
C LEU A 99 3.91 -2.20 2.62
N ASN A 100 2.64 -2.27 2.25
CA ASN A 100 2.20 -2.53 0.89
C ASN A 100 1.37 -1.37 0.36
N TYR A 101 1.31 -1.21 -0.95
CA TYR A 101 0.40 -0.28 -1.61
C TYR A 101 0.05 -0.79 -3.01
N TRP A 102 -1.04 -0.31 -3.53
CA TRP A 102 -1.55 -0.66 -4.84
C TRP A 102 -2.27 0.53 -5.47
N VAL A 103 -2.29 0.55 -6.81
CA VAL A 103 -2.98 1.56 -7.62
C VAL A 103 -3.84 0.84 -8.64
N LEU A 104 -5.11 1.23 -8.77
CA LEU A 104 -6.01 0.69 -9.76
C LEU A 104 -5.49 0.95 -11.17
N GLN A 105 -5.76 0.03 -12.10
CA GLN A 105 -5.22 0.05 -13.46
C GLN A 105 -5.40 1.40 -14.15
N GLY A 106 -6.61 1.95 -14.14
CA GLY A 106 -6.94 3.23 -14.80
C GLY A 106 -6.32 4.46 -14.13
N CYS A 107 -5.67 4.30 -12.97
CA CYS A 107 -5.11 5.40 -12.18
C CYS A 107 -3.57 5.42 -12.20
N ARG A 108 -2.92 4.45 -12.85
CA ARG A 108 -1.45 4.36 -12.91
C ARG A 108 -0.83 5.45 -13.78
N GLY A 109 0.48 5.66 -13.62
CA GLY A 109 1.22 6.66 -14.40
C GLY A 109 1.03 8.12 -13.97
N ARG A 110 0.32 8.35 -12.84
CA ARG A 110 -0.01 9.68 -12.31
C ARG A 110 0.74 10.03 -11.02
N GLY A 111 1.74 9.27 -10.63
CA GLY A 111 2.46 9.47 -9.36
C GLY A 111 1.70 9.00 -8.10
N LEU A 112 0.51 8.41 -8.25
CA LEU A 112 -0.34 8.01 -7.13
C LEU A 112 0.30 6.95 -6.24
N GLY A 113 1.10 6.04 -6.80
CA GLY A 113 1.81 5.02 -6.00
C GLY A 113 2.73 5.64 -4.96
N HIS A 114 3.52 6.65 -5.34
CA HIS A 114 4.36 7.40 -4.41
C HIS A 114 3.53 8.17 -3.39
N ALA A 115 2.48 8.88 -3.83
CA ALA A 115 1.63 9.67 -2.94
C ALA A 115 0.92 8.78 -1.89
N ILE A 116 0.38 7.63 -2.28
CA ILE A 116 -0.25 6.66 -1.37
C ILE A 116 0.79 6.13 -0.37
N ALA A 117 1.95 5.69 -0.86
CA ALA A 117 3.01 5.18 0.00
C ALA A 117 3.50 6.25 1.00
N ALA A 118 3.63 7.52 0.58
CA ALA A 118 4.00 8.62 1.46
C ALA A 118 2.95 8.87 2.56
N LEU A 119 1.66 8.77 2.25
CA LEU A 119 0.59 8.84 3.25
C LEU A 119 0.65 7.68 4.25
N LEU A 120 0.94 6.46 3.80
CA LEU A 120 1.14 5.31 4.68
C LEU A 120 2.38 5.47 5.57
N VAL A 121 3.47 6.03 5.04
CA VAL A 121 4.66 6.40 5.85
C VAL A 121 4.30 7.43 6.92
N ALA A 122 3.45 8.41 6.59
CA ALA A 122 2.98 9.38 7.59
C ALA A 122 2.14 8.73 8.69
N GLN A 123 1.28 7.76 8.34
CA GLN A 123 0.54 6.96 9.34
C GLN A 123 1.49 6.16 10.24
N ALA A 124 2.53 5.54 9.66
CA ALA A 124 3.53 4.80 10.43
C ALA A 124 4.34 5.70 11.38
N ARG A 125 4.68 6.91 10.95
CA ARG A 125 5.38 7.90 11.79
C ARG A 125 4.56 8.37 12.99
N ALA A 126 3.24 8.36 12.88
CA ALA A 126 2.35 8.71 13.98
C ALA A 126 2.21 7.58 15.02
N ASP A 127 2.65 6.37 14.71
CA ASP A 127 2.59 5.20 15.60
C ASP A 127 3.91 5.01 16.35
N ALA A 128 3.86 5.18 17.67
CA ALA A 128 5.03 4.98 18.53
C ALA A 128 5.57 3.53 18.53
N GLY A 129 4.76 2.54 18.13
CA GLY A 129 5.15 1.14 18.03
C GLY A 129 5.95 0.81 16.76
N ILE A 130 5.95 1.69 15.74
CA ILE A 130 6.64 1.46 14.49
C ILE A 130 7.93 2.31 14.42
N ALA A 131 9.07 1.64 14.29
CA ALA A 131 10.37 2.28 14.12
C ALA A 131 10.89 2.17 12.69
N ARG A 132 10.44 1.13 11.96
CA ARG A 132 10.91 0.83 10.61
C ARG A 132 9.79 0.24 9.76
N LEU A 133 9.79 0.61 8.49
CA LEU A 133 8.95 0.00 7.46
C LEU A 133 9.78 -0.95 6.60
N VAL A 134 9.18 -2.08 6.27
CA VAL A 134 9.74 -3.10 5.38
C VAL A 134 8.88 -3.17 4.12
N LEU A 135 9.51 -2.94 2.97
CA LEU A 135 8.89 -3.12 1.66
C LEU A 135 9.47 -4.37 1.01
N ARG A 136 8.60 -5.23 0.49
CA ARG A 136 8.98 -6.44 -0.24
C ARG A 136 8.62 -6.26 -1.69
N ILE A 137 9.62 -6.07 -2.54
CA ILE A 137 9.44 -5.63 -3.92
C ILE A 137 9.98 -6.70 -4.86
N ALA A 138 9.17 -7.13 -5.83
CA ALA A 138 9.64 -8.03 -6.87
C ALA A 138 10.74 -7.34 -7.71
N PRO A 139 11.85 -8.02 -8.04
CA PRO A 139 12.99 -7.41 -8.76
C PRO A 139 12.60 -6.75 -10.08
N GLY A 140 11.56 -7.28 -10.76
CA GLY A 140 11.04 -6.71 -12.02
C GLY A 140 10.04 -5.57 -11.85
N ASN A 141 9.66 -5.20 -10.62
CA ASN A 141 8.70 -4.11 -10.37
C ASN A 141 9.42 -2.76 -10.29
N ALA A 142 9.82 -2.24 -11.47
CA ALA A 142 10.56 -0.98 -11.57
C ALA A 142 9.80 0.21 -10.94
N GLY A 143 8.46 0.23 -11.02
CA GLY A 143 7.64 1.28 -10.41
C GLY A 143 7.75 1.29 -8.90
N SER A 144 7.62 0.13 -8.25
CA SER A 144 7.76 0.04 -6.78
C SER A 144 9.20 0.27 -6.32
N LEU A 145 10.19 -0.15 -7.10
CA LEU A 145 11.60 0.16 -6.81
C LEU A 145 11.88 1.68 -6.86
N ALA A 146 11.30 2.39 -7.82
CA ALA A 146 11.40 3.85 -7.90
C ALA A 146 10.76 4.52 -6.68
N VAL A 147 9.53 4.13 -6.33
CA VAL A 147 8.83 4.65 -5.15
C VAL A 147 9.63 4.40 -3.86
N ALA A 148 10.19 3.20 -3.67
CA ALA A 148 11.01 2.90 -2.49
C ALA A 148 12.22 3.84 -2.38
N ARG A 149 12.93 4.09 -3.50
CA ARG A 149 14.08 5.03 -3.54
C ARG A 149 13.65 6.47 -3.24
N GLU A 150 12.56 6.93 -3.84
CA GLU A 150 12.03 8.28 -3.64
C GLU A 150 11.58 8.52 -2.19
N LEU A 151 11.08 7.49 -1.50
CA LEU A 151 10.77 7.55 -0.07
C LEU A 151 12.02 7.52 0.82
N GLY A 152 13.19 7.25 0.26
CA GLY A 152 14.45 7.11 1.00
C GLY A 152 14.67 5.73 1.61
N ALA A 153 13.91 4.71 1.18
CA ALA A 153 14.16 3.34 1.59
C ALA A 153 15.48 2.82 1.00
N GLN A 154 16.13 1.94 1.73
CA GLN A 154 17.40 1.34 1.34
C GLN A 154 17.23 -0.17 1.13
N SER A 155 17.82 -0.70 0.05
CA SER A 155 17.89 -2.14 -0.15
C SER A 155 18.81 -2.76 0.90
N THR A 156 18.35 -3.85 1.49
CA THR A 156 19.20 -4.65 2.41
C THR A 156 20.10 -5.63 1.66
N GLY A 157 19.90 -5.79 0.35
CA GLY A 157 20.54 -6.85 -0.45
C GLY A 157 19.94 -8.26 -0.21
N ALA A 158 19.03 -8.41 0.74
CA ALA A 158 18.39 -9.69 1.00
C ALA A 158 17.28 -9.97 -0.03
N VAL A 159 17.26 -11.21 -0.52
CA VAL A 159 16.17 -11.75 -1.34
C VAL A 159 15.39 -12.74 -0.49
N GLU A 160 14.11 -12.52 -0.35
CA GLU A 160 13.19 -13.32 0.46
C GLU A 160 12.14 -13.98 -0.41
N ARG A 161 11.43 -14.97 0.15
CA ARG A 161 10.18 -15.45 -0.43
C ARG A 161 9.02 -14.54 -0.02
N HIS A 162 8.15 -14.22 -0.97
CA HIS A 162 7.00 -13.36 -0.67
C HIS A 162 6.09 -14.03 0.38
N PRO A 163 5.71 -13.35 1.48
CA PRO A 163 4.99 -13.99 2.59
C PRO A 163 3.63 -14.57 2.24
N ALA A 164 2.92 -13.95 1.29
CA ALA A 164 1.60 -14.42 0.84
C ALA A 164 1.70 -15.43 -0.29
N ASP A 165 2.82 -15.43 -1.04
CA ASP A 165 3.09 -16.35 -2.13
C ASP A 165 4.54 -16.80 -2.04
N GLY A 166 4.80 -17.87 -1.33
CA GLY A 166 6.15 -18.43 -1.11
C GLY A 166 6.92 -18.83 -2.37
N ARG A 167 6.34 -18.65 -3.56
CA ARG A 167 6.96 -18.94 -4.85
C ARG A 167 7.74 -17.76 -5.41
N ARG A 168 7.27 -16.52 -5.14
CA ARG A 168 7.90 -15.30 -5.67
C ARG A 168 9.10 -14.87 -4.84
N ALA A 169 10.19 -14.53 -5.52
CA ALA A 169 11.31 -13.84 -4.89
C ALA A 169 11.01 -12.35 -4.79
N VAL A 170 11.35 -11.74 -3.68
CA VAL A 170 11.24 -10.30 -3.44
C VAL A 170 12.51 -9.77 -2.80
N GLU A 171 12.88 -8.54 -3.14
CA GLU A 171 13.93 -7.80 -2.46
C GLU A 171 13.37 -7.13 -1.21
N ARG A 172 14.11 -7.20 -0.11
CA ARG A 172 13.79 -6.49 1.12
C ARG A 172 14.38 -5.09 1.10
N TRP A 173 13.54 -4.10 1.26
CA TRP A 173 13.89 -2.69 1.41
C TRP A 173 13.41 -2.18 2.76
N GLU A 174 14.18 -1.29 3.39
CA GLU A 174 13.88 -0.78 4.71
C GLU A 174 13.88 0.75 4.73
N LEU A 175 12.92 1.32 5.46
CA LEU A 175 12.78 2.75 5.69
C LEU A 175 12.63 3.03 7.18
N GLY A 176 13.58 3.75 7.78
CA GLY A 176 13.43 4.29 9.12
C GLY A 176 12.34 5.36 9.15
N VAL A 177 11.45 5.30 10.13
CA VAL A 177 10.35 6.28 10.28
C VAL A 177 10.50 7.20 11.49
N ARG A 178 11.60 7.01 12.24
CA ARG A 178 12.02 7.85 13.37
C ARG A 178 13.39 8.42 13.14
#